data_75568079d115c9cf9ca50c42044736c4
#
_entry.id   75568079d115c9cf9ca50c42044736c4
#
_cell.length_a   1.000
_cell.length_b   1.000
_cell.length_c   1.000
_cell.angle_alpha   90.00
_cell.angle_beta   90.00
_cell.angle_gamma   90.00
#
_symmetry.space_group_name_H-M   'P 1'
#
loop_
_entity.id
_entity.type
_entity.pdbx_description
1 polymer ?
#
loop_
_entity_poly.entity_id
_entity_poly.type
_entity_poly.pdbx_seq_one_letter_code
_entity_poly.pdbx_strand_id
1 'polypeptide(L)'
;AFNALLLNQNEISKILIKNLNSTNKNIKGFTSLVLANKNDKDAIPEIIKIVNDKHERVRSCAIGALGYLKAENISEIVLKLISDSSLEVQISALNTAIQTKISIPEQKIKEISKNNDVQIKNLLLKLKK
;
A
#
# COMPACT_ATOMS: atom_id res chain seq x y z
N ALA A 1 29.89 -17.48 -6.58
CA ALA A 1 28.45 -17.72 -6.76
C ALA A 1 27.61 -16.94 -5.76
N PHE A 2 27.93 -17.02 -4.48
CA PHE A 2 27.17 -16.31 -3.45
C PHE A 2 27.26 -14.79 -3.56
N ASN A 3 28.46 -14.27 -3.80
CA ASN A 3 28.66 -12.83 -3.97
C ASN A 3 27.97 -12.31 -5.23
N ALA A 4 27.95 -13.10 -6.30
CA ALA A 4 27.25 -12.73 -7.52
C ALA A 4 25.74 -12.62 -7.27
N LEU A 5 25.16 -13.52 -6.45
CA LEU A 5 23.75 -13.44 -6.10
C LEU A 5 23.43 -12.18 -5.30
N LEU A 6 24.28 -11.78 -4.36
CA LEU A 6 24.08 -10.57 -3.57
C LEU A 6 24.14 -9.32 -4.46
N LEU A 7 25.09 -9.26 -5.37
CA LEU A 7 25.19 -8.14 -6.31
C LEU A 7 23.96 -8.09 -7.22
N ASN A 8 23.47 -9.27 -7.67
CA ASN A 8 22.28 -9.35 -8.50
C ASN A 8 21.03 -8.88 -7.76
N GLN A 9 20.96 -9.06 -6.44
CA GLN A 9 19.83 -8.58 -5.65
C GLN A 9 19.69 -7.06 -5.73
N ASN A 10 20.80 -6.34 -5.63
CA ASN A 10 20.79 -4.88 -5.74
C ASN A 10 20.37 -4.43 -7.15
N GLU A 11 20.83 -5.11 -8.18
CA GLU A 11 20.44 -4.80 -9.55
C GLU A 11 18.98 -5.12 -9.81
N ILE A 12 18.49 -6.24 -9.25
CA ILE A 12 17.09 -6.61 -9.36
C ILE A 12 16.21 -5.53 -8.72
N SER A 13 16.59 -5.03 -7.55
CA SER A 13 15.84 -3.97 -6.88
C SER A 13 15.78 -2.71 -7.75
N LYS A 14 16.87 -2.33 -8.39
CA LYS A 14 16.89 -1.17 -9.29
C LYS A 14 15.94 -1.36 -10.48
N ILE A 15 15.94 -2.56 -11.07
CA ILE A 15 15.08 -2.88 -12.19
C ILE A 15 13.61 -2.85 -11.74
N LEU A 16 13.31 -3.41 -10.57
CA LEU A 16 11.96 -3.42 -10.03
C LEU A 16 11.47 -2.00 -9.78
N ILE A 17 12.32 -1.14 -9.20
CA ILE A 17 11.95 0.24 -8.94
C ILE A 17 11.63 0.97 -10.25
N LYS A 18 12.41 0.71 -11.31
CA LYS A 18 12.12 1.28 -12.64
C LYS A 18 10.76 0.80 -13.17
N ASN A 19 10.40 -0.45 -12.88
CA ASN A 19 9.11 -0.99 -13.33
C ASN A 19 7.91 -0.32 -12.68
N LEU A 20 8.11 0.39 -11.58
CA LEU A 20 7.03 1.19 -10.97
C LEU A 20 6.60 2.34 -11.89
N ASN A 21 7.41 2.71 -12.87
CA ASN A 21 7.08 3.73 -13.86
C ASN A 21 6.49 3.15 -15.14
N SER A 22 6.20 1.84 -15.17
CA SER A 22 5.60 1.18 -16.31
C SER A 22 4.20 1.77 -16.61
N THR A 23 3.81 1.74 -17.88
CA THR A 23 2.43 2.10 -18.25
C THR A 23 1.46 0.97 -17.99
N ASN A 24 1.96 -0.24 -17.71
CA ASN A 24 1.12 -1.41 -17.46
C ASN A 24 0.75 -1.47 -15.98
N LYS A 25 -0.56 -1.38 -15.71
CA LYS A 25 -1.07 -1.36 -14.32
C LYS A 25 -0.72 -2.64 -13.55
N ASN A 26 -0.71 -3.79 -14.21
CA ASN A 26 -0.41 -5.05 -13.53
C ASN A 26 1.06 -5.10 -13.11
N ILE A 27 1.95 -4.59 -13.96
CA ILE A 27 3.38 -4.51 -13.64
C ILE A 27 3.60 -3.57 -12.46
N LYS A 28 2.99 -2.38 -12.47
CA LYS A 28 3.13 -1.44 -11.36
C LYS A 28 2.68 -2.05 -10.03
N GLY A 29 1.47 -2.60 -10.02
CA GLY A 29 0.91 -3.17 -8.79
C GLY A 29 1.72 -4.35 -8.28
N PHE A 30 2.00 -5.29 -9.16
CA PHE A 30 2.75 -6.49 -8.79
C PHE A 30 4.15 -6.11 -8.30
N THR A 31 4.81 -5.19 -8.99
CA THR A 31 6.17 -4.77 -8.61
C THR A 31 6.21 -4.16 -7.22
N SER A 32 5.21 -3.32 -6.88
CA SER A 32 5.18 -2.74 -5.54
C SER A 32 5.07 -3.82 -4.45
N LEU A 33 4.28 -4.87 -4.70
CA LEU A 33 4.14 -5.97 -3.76
C LEU A 33 5.42 -6.81 -3.66
N VAL A 34 6.10 -7.02 -4.77
CA VAL A 34 7.39 -7.74 -4.76
C VAL A 34 8.42 -6.98 -3.95
N LEU A 35 8.52 -5.66 -4.16
CA LEU A 35 9.44 -4.82 -3.39
C LEU A 35 9.13 -4.85 -1.90
N ALA A 36 7.85 -4.81 -1.56
CA ALA A 36 7.44 -4.91 -0.16
C ALA A 36 7.83 -6.26 0.44
N ASN A 37 7.59 -7.34 -0.29
CA ASN A 37 7.91 -8.68 0.17
C ASN A 37 9.42 -8.86 0.37
N LYS A 38 10.24 -8.18 -0.44
CA LYS A 38 11.70 -8.17 -0.27
C LYS A 38 12.16 -7.26 0.87
N ASN A 39 11.23 -6.55 1.48
CA ASN A 39 11.51 -5.55 2.51
C ASN A 39 12.46 -4.45 2.00
N ASP A 40 12.26 -4.04 0.76
CA ASP A 40 13.09 -3.04 0.09
C ASP A 40 12.59 -1.64 0.41
N LYS A 41 13.06 -1.07 1.52
CA LYS A 41 12.62 0.24 1.97
C LYS A 41 13.08 1.38 1.08
N ASP A 42 14.11 1.16 0.27
CA ASP A 42 14.57 2.17 -0.68
C ASP A 42 13.52 2.45 -1.75
N ALA A 43 12.58 1.54 -1.94
CA ALA A 43 11.51 1.73 -2.91
C ALA A 43 10.37 2.61 -2.39
N ILE A 44 10.32 2.92 -1.10
CA ILE A 44 9.20 3.66 -0.51
C ILE A 44 8.92 4.97 -1.24
N PRO A 45 9.90 5.85 -1.54
CA PRO A 45 9.60 7.10 -2.24
C PRO A 45 8.95 6.88 -3.61
N GLU A 46 9.38 5.85 -4.32
CA GLU A 46 8.83 5.55 -5.64
C GLU A 46 7.42 4.95 -5.54
N ILE A 47 7.18 4.12 -4.52
CA ILE A 47 5.84 3.57 -4.29
C ILE A 47 4.86 4.69 -3.92
N ILE A 48 5.30 5.67 -3.14
CA ILE A 48 4.47 6.81 -2.78
C ILE A 48 3.99 7.55 -4.03
N LYS A 49 4.78 7.60 -5.09
CA LYS A 49 4.39 8.28 -6.32
C LYS A 49 3.20 7.63 -7.02
N ILE A 50 2.96 6.34 -6.80
CA ILE A 50 1.90 5.61 -7.50
C ILE A 50 0.65 5.37 -6.66
N VAL A 51 0.58 5.88 -5.43
CA VAL A 51 -0.63 5.71 -4.60
C VAL A 51 -1.82 6.50 -5.15
N ASN A 52 -1.59 7.44 -6.06
CA ASN A 52 -2.65 8.21 -6.71
C ASN A 52 -2.88 7.79 -8.16
N ASP A 53 -2.37 6.63 -8.55
CA ASP A 53 -2.52 6.14 -9.91
C ASP A 53 -4.01 6.04 -10.28
N LYS A 54 -4.31 6.23 -11.56
CA LYS A 54 -5.69 6.18 -12.05
C LYS A 54 -6.33 4.79 -11.92
N HIS A 55 -5.53 3.74 -11.87
CA HIS A 55 -6.03 2.37 -11.74
C HIS A 55 -6.13 1.98 -10.26
N GLU A 56 -7.31 1.52 -9.87
CA GLU A 56 -7.57 1.13 -8.48
C GLU A 56 -6.65 0.01 -7.99
N ARG A 57 -6.32 -0.95 -8.86
CA ARG A 57 -5.43 -2.05 -8.48
C ARG A 57 -4.05 -1.52 -8.11
N VAL A 58 -3.54 -0.51 -8.83
CA VAL A 58 -2.25 0.09 -8.53
C VAL A 58 -2.31 0.81 -7.18
N ARG A 59 -3.37 1.59 -6.95
CA ARG A 59 -3.52 2.29 -5.67
C ARG A 59 -3.57 1.32 -4.50
N SER A 60 -4.35 0.24 -4.65
CA SER A 60 -4.50 -0.79 -3.62
C SER A 60 -3.17 -1.48 -3.32
N CYS A 61 -2.45 -1.90 -4.35
CA CYS A 61 -1.16 -2.55 -4.18
C CYS A 61 -0.13 -1.62 -3.55
N ALA A 62 -0.11 -0.36 -3.99
CA ALA A 62 0.85 0.62 -3.47
C ALA A 62 0.65 0.89 -1.98
N ILE A 63 -0.60 1.15 -1.57
CA ILE A 63 -0.84 1.43 -0.15
C ILE A 63 -0.59 0.20 0.71
N GLY A 64 -0.94 -0.99 0.21
CA GLY A 64 -0.65 -2.24 0.90
C GLY A 64 0.85 -2.47 1.05
N ALA A 65 1.61 -2.17 0.00
CA ALA A 65 3.07 -2.30 0.05
C ALA A 65 3.68 -1.36 1.08
N LEU A 66 3.20 -0.11 1.14
CA LEU A 66 3.67 0.86 2.13
C LEU A 66 3.38 0.39 3.56
N GLY A 67 2.23 -0.22 3.77
CA GLY A 67 1.89 -0.79 5.08
C GLY A 67 2.81 -1.93 5.46
N TYR A 68 3.08 -2.81 4.52
CA TYR A 68 3.96 -3.95 4.75
C TYR A 68 5.38 -3.50 5.07
N LEU A 69 5.86 -2.47 4.37
CA LEU A 69 7.18 -1.90 4.60
C LEU A 69 7.24 -1.02 5.86
N LYS A 70 6.11 -0.79 6.51
CA LYS A 70 6.00 0.09 7.68
C LYS A 70 6.54 1.48 7.38
N ALA A 71 6.14 2.01 6.23
CA ALA A 71 6.56 3.34 5.81
C ALA A 71 6.10 4.40 6.81
N GLU A 72 6.95 5.38 7.06
CA GLU A 72 6.63 6.47 7.97
C GLU A 72 6.02 7.64 7.23
N ASN A 73 5.30 8.49 7.94
CA ASN A 73 4.76 9.75 7.41
C ASN A 73 3.77 9.55 6.26
N ILE A 74 2.97 8.46 6.34
CA ILE A 74 1.96 8.15 5.31
C ILE A 74 0.53 8.36 5.80
N SER A 75 0.35 8.99 6.97
CA SER A 75 -0.98 9.16 7.55
C SER A 75 -1.95 9.86 6.60
N GLU A 76 -1.53 10.94 5.96
CA GLU A 76 -2.40 11.67 5.04
C GLU A 76 -2.80 10.82 3.84
N ILE A 77 -1.85 10.05 3.31
CA ILE A 77 -2.10 9.15 2.18
C ILE A 77 -3.12 8.08 2.58
N VAL A 78 -2.92 7.46 3.73
CA VAL A 78 -3.81 6.41 4.23
C VAL A 78 -5.22 6.97 4.44
N LEU A 79 -5.33 8.12 5.10
CA LEU A 79 -6.63 8.73 5.38
C LEU A 79 -7.38 9.09 4.09
N LYS A 80 -6.65 9.54 3.08
CA LYS A 80 -7.26 9.82 1.78
C LYS A 80 -7.79 8.55 1.13
N LEU A 81 -7.01 7.49 1.14
CA LEU A 81 -7.36 6.24 0.46
C LEU A 81 -8.44 5.45 1.19
N ILE A 82 -8.61 5.68 2.48
CA ILE A 82 -9.74 5.11 3.22
C ILE A 82 -11.07 5.57 2.62
N SER A 83 -11.10 6.77 2.05
CA SER A 83 -12.28 7.34 1.41
C SER A 83 -12.28 7.16 -0.11
N ASP A 84 -11.43 6.29 -0.64
CA ASP A 84 -11.34 6.02 -2.08
C ASP A 84 -12.66 5.48 -2.61
N SER A 85 -12.92 5.72 -3.89
CA SER A 85 -14.13 5.21 -4.54
C SER A 85 -14.13 3.69 -4.72
N SER A 86 -12.96 3.07 -4.66
CA SER A 86 -12.81 1.61 -4.83
C SER A 86 -12.82 0.90 -3.48
N LEU A 87 -13.67 -0.12 -3.35
CA LEU A 87 -13.72 -0.94 -2.14
C LEU A 87 -12.38 -1.62 -1.88
N GLU A 88 -11.72 -2.10 -2.93
CA GLU A 88 -10.41 -2.74 -2.82
C GLU A 88 -9.38 -1.80 -2.19
N VAL A 89 -9.37 -0.54 -2.63
CA VAL A 89 -8.46 0.46 -2.09
C VAL A 89 -8.80 0.79 -0.64
N GLN A 90 -10.08 0.94 -0.33
CA GLN A 90 -10.54 1.21 1.03
C GLN A 90 -10.07 0.12 1.99
N ILE A 91 -10.22 -1.14 1.61
CA ILE A 91 -9.81 -2.28 2.43
C ILE A 91 -8.29 -2.27 2.64
N SER A 92 -7.52 -2.05 1.56
CA SER A 92 -6.06 -1.98 1.66
C SER A 92 -5.61 -0.84 2.57
N ALA A 93 -6.26 0.31 2.46
CA ALA A 93 -5.92 1.47 3.28
C ALA A 93 -6.24 1.22 4.77
N LEU A 94 -7.38 0.60 5.06
CA LEU A 94 -7.74 0.25 6.44
C LEU A 94 -6.75 -0.75 7.03
N ASN A 95 -6.37 -1.76 6.27
CA ASN A 95 -5.36 -2.72 6.71
C ASN A 95 -4.04 -2.02 7.01
N THR A 96 -3.65 -1.09 6.15
CA THR A 96 -2.42 -0.32 6.34
C THR A 96 -2.48 0.51 7.60
N ALA A 97 -3.62 1.16 7.87
CA ALA A 97 -3.80 1.94 9.09
C ALA A 97 -3.63 1.07 10.34
N ILE A 98 -4.18 -0.14 10.31
CA ILE A 98 -4.05 -1.08 11.42
C ILE A 98 -2.60 -1.51 11.60
N GLN A 99 -1.93 -1.89 10.50
CA GLN A 99 -0.54 -2.36 10.54
C GLN A 99 0.43 -1.30 11.03
N THR A 100 0.21 -0.05 10.63
CA THR A 100 1.10 1.05 10.96
C THR A 100 0.62 1.86 12.16
N LYS A 101 -0.49 1.46 12.78
CA LYS A 101 -1.05 2.10 13.96
C LYS A 101 -1.38 3.57 13.74
N ILE A 102 -1.89 3.88 12.55
CA ILE A 102 -2.33 5.22 12.22
C ILE A 102 -3.71 5.46 12.84
N SER A 103 -3.86 6.58 13.54
CA SER A 103 -5.12 6.97 14.13
C SER A 103 -6.07 7.50 13.06
N ILE A 104 -7.29 6.97 13.01
CA ILE A 104 -8.30 7.38 12.05
C ILE A 104 -9.29 8.28 12.77
N PRO A 105 -9.55 9.52 12.27
CA PRO A 105 -10.53 10.41 12.87
C PRO A 105 -11.90 9.76 12.96
N GLU A 106 -12.60 10.03 14.05
CA GLU A 106 -13.91 9.43 14.32
C GLU A 106 -14.92 9.71 13.20
N GLN A 107 -14.84 10.89 12.60
CA GLN A 107 -15.72 11.25 11.49
C GLN A 107 -15.52 10.32 10.30
N LYS A 108 -14.28 9.98 9.98
CA LYS A 108 -14.00 9.03 8.91
C LYS A 108 -14.48 7.63 9.25
N ILE A 109 -14.36 7.24 10.50
CA ILE A 109 -14.87 5.94 10.94
C ILE A 109 -16.39 5.89 10.75
N LYS A 110 -17.09 6.97 11.07
CA LYS A 110 -18.54 7.05 10.85
C LYS A 110 -18.92 6.93 9.38
N GLU A 111 -18.18 7.61 8.51
CA GLU A 111 -18.40 7.53 7.07
C GLU A 111 -18.22 6.12 6.55
N ILE A 112 -17.14 5.47 6.96
CA ILE A 112 -16.82 4.12 6.52
C ILE A 112 -17.81 3.11 7.08
N SER A 113 -18.29 3.32 8.30
CA SER A 113 -19.21 2.40 8.96
C SER A 113 -20.57 2.29 8.26
N LYS A 114 -20.87 3.23 7.37
CA LYS A 114 -22.07 3.16 6.54
C LYS A 114 -21.97 2.09 5.46
N ASN A 115 -20.77 1.63 5.17
CA ASN A 115 -20.53 0.57 4.20
C ASN A 115 -20.95 -0.77 4.81
N ASN A 116 -21.75 -1.54 4.05
CA ASN A 116 -22.26 -2.84 4.52
C ASN A 116 -21.32 -4.00 4.21
N ASP A 117 -20.15 -3.74 3.65
CA ASP A 117 -19.19 -4.79 3.32
C ASP A 117 -18.65 -5.45 4.59
N VAL A 118 -18.62 -6.79 4.58
CA VAL A 118 -18.21 -7.58 5.73
C VAL A 118 -16.75 -7.34 6.09
N GLN A 119 -15.87 -7.20 5.10
CA GLN A 119 -14.45 -6.96 5.35
C GLN A 119 -14.22 -5.61 6.01
N ILE A 120 -14.95 -4.58 5.55
CA ILE A 120 -14.88 -3.25 6.15
C ILE A 120 -15.34 -3.30 7.61
N LYS A 121 -16.46 -3.97 7.87
CA LYS A 121 -16.98 -4.10 9.24
C LYS A 121 -15.99 -4.81 10.16
N ASN A 122 -15.38 -5.88 9.67
CA ASN A 122 -14.40 -6.63 10.46
C ASN A 122 -13.17 -5.79 10.77
N LEU A 123 -12.69 -5.00 9.79
CA LEU A 123 -11.54 -4.13 10.00
C LEU A 123 -11.85 -3.02 11.00
N LEU A 124 -13.06 -2.46 10.95
CA LEU A 124 -13.47 -1.44 11.91
C LEU A 124 -13.51 -1.99 13.34
N LEU A 125 -13.89 -3.26 13.51
CA LEU A 125 -13.87 -3.89 14.82
C LEU A 125 -12.43 -4.02 15.35
N LYS A 126 -11.46 -4.29 14.48
CA LYS A 126 -10.06 -4.36 14.88
C LYS A 126 -9.53 -2.99 15.34
N LEU A 127 -10.02 -1.91 14.74
CA LEU A 127 -9.61 -0.56 15.12
C LEU A 127 -10.08 -0.17 16.51
N LYS A 128 -11.18 -0.75 16.97
CA LYS A 128 -11.75 -0.42 18.29
C LYS A 128 -10.99 -1.07 19.45
N LYS A 129 -10.07 -1.96 19.14
CA LYS A 129 -9.22 -2.56 20.16
C LYS A 129 -7.92 -1.78 20.26
#